data_7f69dbee1d560d2b8ed993abd1d3cd81
#
_entry.id   7f69dbee1d560d2b8ed993abd1d3cd81
#
_cell.length_a   1.000
_cell.length_b   1.000
_cell.length_c   1.000
_cell.angle_alpha   90.00
_cell.angle_beta   90.00
_cell.angle_gamma   90.00
#
_symmetry.space_group_name_H-M   'P 1'
#
loop_
_entity.id
_entity.type
_entity.pdbx_description
1 polymer ?
#
loop_
_entity_poly.entity_id
_entity_poly.type
_entity_poly.pdbx_seq_one_letter_code
_entity_poly.pdbx_strand_id
1 'polypeptide(L)'
;RSWCWQGRGDTLFWLALMPWLATLGFGATGVVELSTPWAIPIGYAFVLLWLRNLDAEAPAVTQAALAALRRAWWPSLAVVLVIGVAAGWGNARKSSSDYYRPAADAAQAIVLSWNQRHPQQPLQWVGGDWAENAMLSFYAQPHLRTIPGLPDSEYARVLALPDWRQQPGLLLCPRGPVASEPGPTAKSRDCEQQAQAWLAKLGLPQEARVLTVQRSGWRFPRPSPYAYAVFDVLPRAGSQPADNAGL
;
A
#
# COMPACT_ATOMS: atom_id res chain seq x y z
N ARG A 1 12.83 38.13 -1.56
CA ARG A 1 13.69 38.08 -0.35
C ARG A 1 13.25 37.10 0.71
N SER A 2 12.00 36.68 0.71
CA SER A 2 11.41 35.73 1.70
C SER A 2 12.10 34.34 1.72
N TRP A 3 12.72 33.92 0.64
CA TRP A 3 13.47 32.66 0.54
C TRP A 3 14.90 32.74 1.06
N CYS A 4 15.38 33.96 1.38
CA CYS A 4 16.73 34.11 1.85
C CYS A 4 16.83 33.85 3.34
N TRP A 5 17.88 33.17 3.75
CA TRP A 5 18.23 32.99 5.14
C TRP A 5 18.41 34.34 5.85
N GLN A 6 17.73 34.54 6.98
CA GLN A 6 17.74 35.79 7.74
C GLN A 6 18.62 35.71 9.01
N GLY A 7 19.50 34.74 9.10
CA GLY A 7 20.43 34.60 10.23
C GLY A 7 20.21 33.30 11.02
N ARG A 8 21.05 33.09 12.04
CA ARG A 8 21.04 31.80 12.81
C ARG A 8 19.71 31.47 13.52
N GLY A 9 18.87 32.46 13.81
CA GLY A 9 17.57 32.32 14.44
C GLY A 9 16.41 32.07 13.46
N ASP A 10 16.67 31.91 12.17
CA ASP A 10 15.62 31.70 11.17
C ASP A 10 15.07 30.27 11.23
N THR A 11 14.29 29.99 12.26
CA THR A 11 13.70 28.68 12.53
C THR A 11 12.81 28.20 11.38
N LEU A 12 12.06 29.11 10.74
CA LEU A 12 11.18 28.74 9.63
C LEU A 12 11.97 28.30 8.39
N PHE A 13 13.09 28.97 8.12
CA PHE A 13 13.99 28.58 7.03
C PHE A 13 14.55 27.17 7.26
N TRP A 14 15.03 26.90 8.46
CA TRP A 14 15.55 25.58 8.80
C TRP A 14 14.47 24.50 8.81
N LEU A 15 13.28 24.82 9.30
CA LEU A 15 12.14 23.91 9.28
C LEU A 15 11.73 23.54 7.84
N ALA A 16 11.85 24.48 6.91
CA ALA A 16 11.58 24.21 5.49
C ALA A 16 12.70 23.41 4.81
N LEU A 17 13.95 23.68 5.11
CA LEU A 17 15.10 23.12 4.39
C LEU A 17 15.57 21.77 4.95
N MET A 18 15.63 21.61 6.28
CA MET A 18 16.22 20.42 6.91
C MET A 18 15.53 19.11 6.56
N PRO A 19 14.19 19.01 6.52
CA PRO A 19 13.54 17.78 6.12
C PRO A 19 13.91 17.34 4.70
N TRP A 20 14.09 18.30 3.78
CA TRP A 20 14.55 18.01 2.42
C TRP A 20 16.00 17.53 2.38
N LEU A 21 16.88 18.21 3.10
CA LEU A 21 18.29 17.82 3.17
C LEU A 21 18.44 16.43 3.81
N ALA A 22 17.70 16.15 4.88
CA ALA A 22 17.70 14.85 5.51
C ALA A 22 17.16 13.76 4.55
N THR A 23 16.04 14.01 3.88
CA THR A 23 15.45 13.08 2.92
C THR A 23 16.39 12.79 1.76
N LEU A 24 16.98 13.82 1.18
CA LEU A 24 17.98 13.67 0.10
C LEU A 24 19.24 12.95 0.58
N GLY A 25 19.73 13.28 1.80
CA GLY A 25 20.88 12.62 2.40
C GLY A 25 20.62 11.12 2.62
N PHE A 26 19.52 10.75 3.23
CA PHE A 26 19.16 9.34 3.44
C PHE A 26 18.88 8.60 2.12
N GLY A 27 18.27 9.28 1.14
CA GLY A 27 18.07 8.69 -0.19
C GLY A 27 19.39 8.47 -0.93
N ALA A 28 20.34 9.43 -0.85
CA ALA A 28 21.65 9.30 -1.49
C ALA A 28 22.51 8.19 -0.87
N THR A 29 22.34 7.92 0.42
CA THR A 29 23.02 6.81 1.12
C THR A 29 22.35 5.44 0.90
N GLY A 30 21.18 5.41 0.25
CA GLY A 30 20.42 4.16 0.04
C GLY A 30 19.77 3.59 1.30
N VAL A 31 19.80 4.32 2.43
CA VAL A 31 19.19 3.89 3.70
C VAL A 31 17.66 3.89 3.61
N VAL A 32 17.09 4.78 2.80
CA VAL A 32 15.64 4.92 2.60
C VAL A 32 15.31 5.03 1.13
N GLU A 33 14.35 4.24 0.66
CA GLU A 33 13.76 4.44 -0.66
C GLU A 33 12.88 5.69 -0.67
N LEU A 34 13.21 6.63 -1.57
CA LEU A 34 12.45 7.85 -1.73
C LEU A 34 11.10 7.54 -2.38
N SER A 35 10.03 7.68 -1.61
CA SER A 35 8.66 7.52 -2.11
C SER A 35 7.97 8.89 -2.17
N THR A 36 7.37 9.22 -3.31
CA THR A 36 6.69 10.49 -3.55
C THR A 36 5.61 10.82 -2.49
N PRO A 37 4.78 9.88 -2.00
CA PRO A 37 3.79 10.19 -0.98
C PRO A 37 4.38 10.71 0.33
N TRP A 38 5.58 10.27 0.70
CA TRP A 38 6.25 10.70 1.93
C TRP A 38 6.86 12.11 1.82
N ALA A 39 7.11 12.58 0.59
CA ALA A 39 7.65 13.91 0.34
C ALA A 39 6.58 15.03 0.43
N ILE A 40 5.30 14.71 0.30
CA ILE A 40 4.21 15.71 0.31
C ILE A 40 4.18 16.55 1.59
N PRO A 41 4.22 15.96 2.81
CA PRO A 41 4.20 16.75 4.05
C PRO A 41 5.40 17.68 4.21
N ILE A 42 6.53 17.33 3.60
CA ILE A 42 7.77 18.11 3.70
C ILE A 42 7.63 19.48 3.00
N GLY A 43 6.72 19.56 2.01
CA GLY A 43 6.49 20.79 1.23
C GLY A 43 5.77 21.92 1.98
N TYR A 44 5.04 21.65 3.06
CA TYR A 44 4.21 22.67 3.73
C TYR A 44 5.03 23.84 4.30
N ALA A 45 6.19 23.57 4.86
CA ALA A 45 7.03 24.61 5.44
C ALA A 45 7.55 25.60 4.38
N PHE A 46 7.69 25.19 3.13
CA PHE A 46 8.04 26.10 2.03
C PHE A 46 6.95 27.13 1.75
N VAL A 47 5.70 26.74 1.83
CA VAL A 47 4.56 27.65 1.66
C VAL A 47 4.57 28.70 2.78
N LEU A 48 4.79 28.30 4.02
CA LEU A 48 4.93 29.21 5.16
C LEU A 48 6.13 30.14 5.01
N LEU A 49 7.28 29.61 4.56
CA LEU A 49 8.46 30.40 4.27
C LEU A 49 8.19 31.47 3.19
N TRP A 50 7.42 31.11 2.19
CA TRP A 50 7.03 32.02 1.12
C TRP A 50 6.12 33.15 1.62
N LEU A 51 5.19 32.80 2.50
CA LEU A 51 4.17 33.72 3.03
C LEU A 51 4.66 34.57 4.23
N ARG A 52 5.81 34.24 4.82
CA ARG A 52 6.27 34.84 6.10
C ARG A 52 6.36 36.35 6.16
N ASN A 53 6.56 36.99 5.00
CA ASN A 53 6.74 38.45 4.93
C ASN A 53 5.49 39.18 4.41
N LEU A 54 4.39 38.48 4.17
CA LEU A 54 3.17 39.09 3.63
C LEU A 54 2.56 40.13 4.59
N ASP A 55 2.64 39.86 5.91
CA ASP A 55 2.10 40.76 6.93
C ASP A 55 3.02 41.95 7.24
N ALA A 56 4.33 41.86 6.90
CA ALA A 56 5.29 42.90 7.14
C ALA A 56 5.37 43.96 6.02
N GLU A 57 4.71 43.67 4.88
CA GLU A 57 4.73 44.53 3.70
C GLU A 57 3.50 45.42 3.62
N ALA A 58 3.61 46.57 2.94
CA ALA A 58 2.50 47.48 2.74
C ALA A 58 1.27 46.76 2.12
N PRO A 59 0.04 47.14 2.48
CA PRO A 59 -1.17 46.53 1.97
C PRO A 59 -1.25 46.41 0.44
N ALA A 60 -0.65 47.36 -0.27
CA ALA A 60 -0.57 47.34 -1.74
C ALA A 60 0.26 46.15 -2.27
N VAL A 61 1.34 45.78 -1.59
CA VAL A 61 2.20 44.66 -1.99
C VAL A 61 1.47 43.34 -1.75
N THR A 62 0.77 43.22 -0.61
CA THR A 62 -0.07 42.05 -0.31
C THR A 62 -1.18 41.86 -1.33
N GLN A 63 -1.87 42.94 -1.73
CA GLN A 63 -2.89 42.88 -2.77
C GLN A 63 -2.33 42.50 -4.14
N ALA A 64 -1.17 43.04 -4.52
CA ALA A 64 -0.50 42.66 -5.74
C ALA A 64 -0.08 41.18 -5.74
N ALA A 65 0.44 40.66 -4.63
CA ALA A 65 0.81 39.26 -4.48
C ALA A 65 -0.42 38.34 -4.56
N LEU A 66 -1.53 38.72 -3.94
CA LEU A 66 -2.81 37.97 -4.01
C LEU A 66 -3.38 37.99 -5.44
N ALA A 67 -3.27 39.11 -6.14
CA ALA A 67 -3.70 39.20 -7.53
C ALA A 67 -2.83 38.33 -8.46
N ALA A 68 -1.51 38.30 -8.22
CA ALA A 68 -0.59 37.40 -8.94
C ALA A 68 -0.90 35.93 -8.66
N LEU A 69 -1.16 35.57 -7.39
CA LEU A 69 -1.56 34.21 -7.00
C LEU A 69 -2.87 33.78 -7.69
N ARG A 70 -3.88 34.64 -7.70
CA ARG A 70 -5.15 34.39 -8.41
C ARG A 70 -4.94 34.19 -9.91
N ARG A 71 -4.07 34.99 -10.55
CA ARG A 71 -3.76 34.83 -11.98
C ARG A 71 -3.01 33.53 -12.25
N ALA A 72 -2.11 33.11 -11.37
CA ALA A 72 -1.36 31.87 -11.50
C ALA A 72 -2.18 30.63 -11.16
N TRP A 73 -3.25 30.75 -10.37
CA TRP A 73 -4.06 29.63 -9.90
C TRP A 73 -4.67 28.80 -11.04
N TRP A 74 -5.35 29.44 -11.97
CA TRP A 74 -6.00 28.75 -13.08
C TRP A 74 -5.03 28.05 -14.02
N PRO A 75 -3.92 28.69 -14.46
CA PRO A 75 -2.93 27.98 -15.26
C PRO A 75 -2.28 26.82 -14.48
N SER A 76 -1.98 27.00 -13.19
CA SER A 76 -1.42 25.93 -12.37
C SER A 76 -2.39 24.75 -12.26
N LEU A 77 -3.67 25.01 -11.99
CA LEU A 77 -4.71 23.99 -11.96
C LEU A 77 -4.84 23.26 -13.31
N ALA A 78 -4.82 24.00 -14.42
CA ALA A 78 -4.86 23.43 -15.76
C ALA A 78 -3.64 22.52 -16.01
N VAL A 79 -2.44 22.95 -15.63
CA VAL A 79 -1.22 22.14 -15.76
C VAL A 79 -1.32 20.86 -14.94
N VAL A 80 -1.74 20.94 -13.67
CA VAL A 80 -1.92 19.75 -12.80
C VAL A 80 -2.96 18.81 -13.40
N LEU A 81 -4.05 19.33 -13.92
CA LEU A 81 -5.11 18.52 -14.56
C LEU A 81 -4.61 17.81 -15.81
N VAL A 82 -3.87 18.53 -16.68
CA VAL A 82 -3.27 17.96 -17.90
C VAL A 82 -2.24 16.86 -17.53
N ILE A 83 -1.37 17.14 -16.55
CA ILE A 83 -0.39 16.14 -16.07
C ILE A 83 -1.12 14.94 -15.47
N GLY A 84 -2.16 15.18 -14.65
CA GLY A 84 -2.95 14.12 -14.04
C GLY A 84 -3.64 13.23 -15.07
N VAL A 85 -4.25 13.83 -16.09
CA VAL A 85 -4.89 13.09 -17.20
C VAL A 85 -3.84 12.32 -18.02
N ALA A 86 -2.72 12.95 -18.36
CA ALA A 86 -1.65 12.31 -19.12
C ALA A 86 -1.01 11.14 -18.36
N ALA A 87 -0.75 11.33 -17.07
CA ALA A 87 -0.23 10.28 -16.19
C ALA A 87 -1.24 9.14 -16.00
N GLY A 88 -2.50 9.48 -15.77
CA GLY A 88 -3.59 8.51 -15.70
C GLY A 88 -3.74 7.68 -16.98
N TRP A 89 -3.70 8.34 -18.13
CA TRP A 89 -3.73 7.68 -19.43
C TRP A 89 -2.49 6.79 -19.67
N GLY A 90 -1.29 7.32 -19.34
CA GLY A 90 -0.04 6.56 -19.43
C GLY A 90 -0.06 5.30 -18.55
N ASN A 91 -0.55 5.42 -17.32
CA ASN A 91 -0.68 4.29 -16.40
C ASN A 91 -1.75 3.31 -16.85
N ALA A 92 -2.86 3.80 -17.41
CA ALA A 92 -3.93 2.96 -17.94
C ALA A 92 -3.46 2.04 -19.09
N ARG A 93 -2.47 2.47 -19.84
CA ARG A 93 -1.88 1.68 -20.95
C ARG A 93 -0.84 0.67 -20.46
N LYS A 94 -0.34 0.82 -19.25
CA LYS A 94 0.61 -0.13 -18.67
C LYS A 94 -0.17 -1.28 -18.02
N SER A 95 -0.12 -2.45 -18.62
CA SER A 95 -0.73 -3.67 -18.08
C SER A 95 -0.23 -4.03 -16.68
N SER A 96 0.96 -3.57 -16.30
CA SER A 96 1.61 -3.80 -15.00
C SER A 96 1.31 -2.73 -13.95
N SER A 97 0.40 -1.76 -14.23
CA SER A 97 0.10 -0.69 -13.28
C SER A 97 -0.75 -1.19 -12.12
N ASP A 98 -0.23 -1.09 -10.91
CA ASP A 98 -0.96 -1.37 -9.67
C ASP A 98 -2.20 -0.49 -9.47
N TYR A 99 -2.27 0.63 -10.22
CA TYR A 99 -3.40 1.56 -10.17
C TYR A 99 -4.74 0.90 -10.56
N TYR A 100 -4.70 -0.13 -11.41
CA TYR A 100 -5.90 -0.85 -11.86
C TYR A 100 -6.13 -2.18 -11.16
N ARG A 101 -5.39 -2.46 -10.09
CA ARG A 101 -5.58 -3.65 -9.28
C ARG A 101 -7.04 -3.74 -8.81
N PRO A 102 -7.72 -4.87 -8.99
CA PRO A 102 -9.13 -5.03 -8.64
C PRO A 102 -9.29 -5.30 -7.14
N ALA A 103 -8.88 -4.36 -6.27
CA ALA A 103 -8.77 -4.59 -4.84
C ALA A 103 -10.08 -5.05 -4.18
N ALA A 104 -11.18 -4.34 -4.42
CA ALA A 104 -12.47 -4.68 -3.83
C ALA A 104 -13.05 -5.99 -4.43
N ASP A 105 -12.96 -6.15 -5.76
CA ASP A 105 -13.45 -7.35 -6.43
C ASP A 105 -12.62 -8.58 -6.02
N ALA A 106 -11.31 -8.42 -5.84
CA ALA A 106 -10.43 -9.49 -5.38
C ALA A 106 -10.78 -9.91 -3.95
N ALA A 107 -10.99 -8.96 -3.05
CA ALA A 107 -11.39 -9.28 -1.69
C ALA A 107 -12.69 -10.07 -1.64
N GLN A 108 -13.70 -9.63 -2.39
CA GLN A 108 -14.97 -10.35 -2.47
C GLN A 108 -14.81 -11.75 -3.10
N ALA A 109 -14.08 -11.86 -4.20
CA ALA A 109 -13.86 -13.14 -4.87
C ALA A 109 -13.10 -14.15 -4.00
N ILE A 110 -12.09 -13.69 -3.24
CA ILE A 110 -11.33 -14.52 -2.30
C ILE A 110 -12.23 -15.04 -1.19
N VAL A 111 -12.99 -14.14 -0.53
CA VAL A 111 -13.91 -14.51 0.55
C VAL A 111 -15.01 -15.45 0.06
N LEU A 112 -15.63 -15.16 -1.08
CA LEU A 112 -16.64 -16.04 -1.67
C LEU A 112 -16.06 -17.42 -1.99
N SER A 113 -14.89 -17.47 -2.61
CA SER A 113 -14.22 -18.72 -2.94
C SER A 113 -13.82 -19.53 -1.69
N TRP A 114 -13.44 -18.84 -0.60
CA TRP A 114 -13.20 -19.47 0.69
C TRP A 114 -14.49 -20.11 1.26
N ASN A 115 -15.57 -19.34 1.34
CA ASN A 115 -16.84 -19.77 1.90
C ASN A 115 -17.46 -20.94 1.11
N GLN A 116 -17.27 -20.96 -0.21
CA GLN A 116 -17.72 -22.09 -1.04
C GLN A 116 -16.96 -23.39 -0.74
N ARG A 117 -15.66 -23.30 -0.42
CA ARG A 117 -14.82 -24.47 -0.13
C ARG A 117 -14.88 -24.91 1.32
N HIS A 118 -15.04 -23.97 2.22
CA HIS A 118 -15.01 -24.17 3.66
C HIS A 118 -16.25 -23.58 4.34
N PRO A 119 -17.48 -24.04 4.03
CA PRO A 119 -18.71 -23.40 4.47
C PRO A 119 -18.89 -23.39 5.99
N GLN A 120 -18.23 -24.30 6.70
CA GLN A 120 -18.31 -24.40 8.16
C GLN A 120 -17.11 -23.75 8.89
N GLN A 121 -16.16 -23.20 8.15
CA GLN A 121 -14.93 -22.63 8.71
C GLN A 121 -14.75 -21.19 8.19
N PRO A 122 -15.29 -20.19 8.90
CA PRO A 122 -15.17 -18.80 8.46
C PRO A 122 -13.71 -18.38 8.45
N LEU A 123 -13.31 -17.66 7.41
CA LEU A 123 -11.96 -17.10 7.28
C LEU A 123 -11.69 -16.13 8.43
N GLN A 124 -10.62 -16.35 9.19
CA GLN A 124 -10.27 -15.56 10.37
C GLN A 124 -9.08 -14.65 10.14
N TRP A 125 -8.09 -15.11 9.39
CA TRP A 125 -6.87 -14.35 9.16
C TRP A 125 -6.33 -14.51 7.74
N VAL A 126 -5.56 -13.51 7.30
CA VAL A 126 -4.84 -13.52 6.03
C VAL A 126 -3.38 -13.13 6.26
N GLY A 127 -2.47 -13.91 5.64
CA GLY A 127 -1.02 -13.68 5.63
C GLY A 127 -0.49 -13.62 4.19
N GLY A 128 0.83 -13.46 4.03
CA GLY A 128 1.51 -13.39 2.74
C GLY A 128 1.98 -11.99 2.36
N ASP A 129 1.71 -11.50 1.15
CA ASP A 129 2.14 -10.15 0.77
C ASP A 129 1.39 -9.07 1.57
N TRP A 130 2.14 -8.13 2.12
CA TRP A 130 1.58 -7.11 3.02
C TRP A 130 0.51 -6.22 2.35
N ALA A 131 0.74 -5.81 1.11
CA ALA A 131 -0.18 -4.92 0.41
C ALA A 131 -1.51 -5.64 0.08
N GLU A 132 -1.43 -6.93 -0.28
CA GLU A 132 -2.60 -7.76 -0.57
C GLU A 132 -3.40 -8.05 0.71
N ASN A 133 -2.72 -8.30 1.82
CA ASN A 133 -3.36 -8.51 3.11
C ASN A 133 -4.10 -7.28 3.59
N ALA A 134 -3.49 -6.10 3.48
CA ALA A 134 -4.13 -4.83 3.84
C ALA A 134 -5.37 -4.58 2.97
N MET A 135 -5.28 -4.83 1.66
CA MET A 135 -6.40 -4.76 0.75
C MET A 135 -7.55 -5.69 1.17
N LEU A 136 -7.24 -6.96 1.43
CA LEU A 136 -8.24 -7.95 1.80
C LEU A 136 -8.92 -7.60 3.12
N SER A 137 -8.15 -7.15 4.13
CA SER A 137 -8.70 -6.70 5.41
C SER A 137 -9.61 -5.49 5.28
N PHE A 138 -9.27 -4.55 4.39
CA PHE A 138 -10.04 -3.33 4.21
C PHE A 138 -11.38 -3.58 3.49
N TYR A 139 -11.39 -4.43 2.47
CA TYR A 139 -12.57 -4.66 1.63
C TYR A 139 -13.40 -5.88 2.02
N ALA A 140 -12.84 -6.84 2.78
CA ALA A 140 -13.58 -8.01 3.21
C ALA A 140 -14.49 -7.69 4.41
N GLN A 141 -15.64 -8.35 4.42
CA GLN A 141 -16.54 -8.31 5.56
C GLN A 141 -16.91 -9.74 5.95
N PRO A 142 -16.82 -10.12 7.22
CA PRO A 142 -16.32 -9.34 8.37
C PRO A 142 -14.84 -9.00 8.28
N HIS A 143 -14.38 -8.03 9.06
CA HIS A 143 -12.97 -7.63 9.06
C HIS A 143 -12.06 -8.80 9.43
N LEU A 144 -11.15 -9.11 8.53
CA LEU A 144 -10.15 -10.16 8.72
C LEU A 144 -8.94 -9.64 9.49
N ARG A 145 -8.35 -10.50 10.31
CA ARG A 145 -7.05 -10.19 10.92
C ARG A 145 -5.95 -10.33 9.89
N THR A 146 -5.12 -9.32 9.76
CA THR A 146 -3.98 -9.33 8.83
C THR A 146 -2.69 -9.66 9.54
N ILE A 147 -1.92 -10.56 8.93
CA ILE A 147 -0.57 -10.88 9.36
C ILE A 147 0.38 -10.38 8.28
N PRO A 148 1.19 -9.34 8.52
CA PRO A 148 2.18 -8.92 7.54
C PRO A 148 3.23 -10.02 7.37
N GLY A 149 3.29 -10.59 6.19
CA GLY A 149 4.14 -11.74 5.90
C GLY A 149 3.55 -13.07 6.38
N LEU A 150 4.43 -13.94 6.86
CA LEU A 150 4.06 -15.26 7.37
C LEU A 150 3.77 -15.19 8.87
N PRO A 151 2.90 -16.07 9.41
CA PRO A 151 2.53 -16.06 10.82
C PRO A 151 3.69 -16.22 11.83
N ASP A 152 4.79 -16.84 11.41
CA ASP A 152 5.99 -17.01 12.24
C ASP A 152 7.03 -15.90 12.00
N SER A 153 6.75 -14.91 11.16
CA SER A 153 7.64 -13.79 10.92
C SER A 153 7.79 -12.91 12.16
N GLU A 154 8.89 -12.17 12.23
CA GLU A 154 9.15 -11.24 13.33
C GLU A 154 8.03 -10.19 13.47
N TYR A 155 7.51 -9.71 12.36
CA TYR A 155 6.38 -8.77 12.33
C TYR A 155 5.09 -9.39 12.88
N ALA A 156 4.84 -10.66 12.59
CA ALA A 156 3.67 -11.36 13.08
C ALA A 156 3.69 -11.55 14.61
N ARG A 157 4.88 -11.70 15.21
CA ARG A 157 5.03 -11.80 16.67
C ARG A 157 4.61 -10.53 17.40
N VAL A 158 4.86 -9.36 16.79
CA VAL A 158 4.49 -8.07 17.38
C VAL A 158 2.97 -7.86 17.34
N LEU A 159 2.30 -8.37 16.31
CA LEU A 159 0.85 -8.20 16.10
C LEU A 159 0.01 -9.30 16.75
N ALA A 160 0.66 -10.25 17.40
CA ALA A 160 0.10 -11.32 18.21
C ALA A 160 -1.29 -11.82 17.77
N LEU A 161 -1.28 -12.82 16.89
CA LEU A 161 -2.41 -13.76 16.80
C LEU A 161 -2.06 -14.95 17.71
N PRO A 162 -2.54 -14.97 18.97
CA PRO A 162 -2.12 -15.99 19.91
C PRO A 162 -2.44 -17.41 19.42
N ASP A 163 -3.49 -17.57 18.62
CA ASP A 163 -4.03 -18.88 18.24
C ASP A 163 -4.21 -19.08 16.73
N TRP A 164 -3.37 -18.45 15.88
CA TRP A 164 -3.50 -18.58 14.43
C TRP A 164 -3.49 -20.04 13.94
N ARG A 165 -2.80 -20.94 14.66
CA ARG A 165 -2.73 -22.37 14.32
C ARG A 165 -4.06 -23.10 14.51
N GLN A 166 -4.92 -22.55 15.35
CA GLN A 166 -6.24 -23.10 15.65
C GLN A 166 -7.34 -22.43 14.82
N GLN A 167 -7.01 -21.36 14.10
CA GLN A 167 -7.96 -20.57 13.31
C GLN A 167 -7.72 -20.79 11.82
N PRO A 168 -8.81 -20.94 11.03
CA PRO A 168 -8.69 -21.03 9.59
C PRO A 168 -8.25 -19.71 8.98
N GLY A 169 -7.33 -19.78 8.05
CA GLY A 169 -6.77 -18.62 7.39
C GLY A 169 -6.22 -18.93 6.01
N LEU A 170 -5.67 -17.94 5.35
CA LEU A 170 -5.04 -18.12 4.05
C LEU A 170 -3.76 -17.30 3.91
N LEU A 171 -2.87 -17.72 3.01
CA LEU A 171 -1.77 -16.92 2.50
C LEU A 171 -2.09 -16.42 1.11
N LEU A 172 -1.86 -15.13 0.87
CA LEU A 172 -2.17 -14.46 -0.39
C LEU A 172 -0.92 -13.87 -1.02
N CYS A 173 -0.60 -14.31 -2.24
CA CYS A 173 0.52 -13.80 -3.03
C CYS A 173 0.02 -13.25 -4.37
N PRO A 174 0.42 -12.03 -4.76
CA PRO A 174 0.04 -11.46 -6.05
C PRO A 174 0.82 -12.15 -7.18
N ARG A 175 0.15 -12.53 -8.25
CA ARG A 175 0.79 -12.99 -9.50
C ARG A 175 0.90 -11.91 -10.56
N GLY A 176 0.07 -10.88 -10.46
CA GLY A 176 0.06 -9.77 -11.39
C GLY A 176 -0.99 -9.89 -12.49
N PRO A 177 -0.97 -8.95 -13.45
CA PRO A 177 -1.92 -8.94 -14.57
C PRO A 177 -1.66 -10.11 -15.52
N VAL A 178 -2.73 -10.80 -15.89
CA VAL A 178 -2.67 -12.03 -16.73
C VAL A 178 -2.18 -11.76 -18.16
N ALA A 179 -2.41 -10.55 -18.68
CA ALA A 179 -2.11 -10.21 -20.08
C ALA A 179 -0.67 -9.73 -20.35
N SER A 180 0.16 -9.53 -19.34
CA SER A 180 1.42 -8.82 -19.50
C SER A 180 2.65 -9.67 -19.68
N GLU A 181 2.64 -10.92 -19.27
CA GLU A 181 3.69 -11.93 -19.57
C GLU A 181 3.31 -13.30 -19.01
N PRO A 182 3.76 -14.38 -19.63
CA PRO A 182 3.54 -15.72 -19.10
C PRO A 182 4.48 -15.98 -17.91
N GLY A 183 4.07 -15.58 -16.72
CA GLY A 183 4.78 -15.98 -15.52
C GLY A 183 4.66 -15.01 -14.34
N PRO A 184 4.85 -15.51 -13.13
CA PRO A 184 4.84 -14.68 -11.93
C PRO A 184 6.03 -13.72 -11.94
N THR A 185 5.82 -12.48 -11.46
CA THR A 185 6.91 -11.51 -11.24
C THR A 185 7.92 -12.06 -10.22
N ALA A 186 9.14 -11.49 -10.17
CA ALA A 186 10.13 -11.90 -9.16
C ALA A 186 9.55 -11.83 -7.74
N LYS A 187 8.91 -10.71 -7.40
CA LYS A 187 8.23 -10.52 -6.09
C LYS A 187 7.17 -11.57 -5.83
N SER A 188 6.40 -11.95 -6.83
CA SER A 188 5.38 -12.99 -6.73
C SER A 188 5.99 -14.36 -6.44
N ARG A 189 7.05 -14.72 -7.17
CA ARG A 189 7.77 -15.98 -6.95
C ARG A 189 8.35 -16.07 -5.57
N ASP A 190 8.94 -15.00 -5.07
CA ASP A 190 9.49 -14.93 -3.71
C ASP A 190 8.40 -15.14 -2.65
N CYS A 191 7.25 -14.51 -2.79
CA CYS A 191 6.11 -14.70 -1.90
C CYS A 191 5.61 -16.14 -1.93
N GLU A 192 5.39 -16.72 -3.12
CA GLU A 192 4.91 -18.09 -3.25
C GLU A 192 5.92 -19.11 -2.71
N GLN A 193 7.21 -18.93 -2.97
CA GLN A 193 8.26 -19.80 -2.44
C GLN A 193 8.34 -19.75 -0.93
N GLN A 194 8.27 -18.56 -0.34
CA GLN A 194 8.24 -18.41 1.12
C GLN A 194 7.00 -19.06 1.73
N ALA A 195 5.82 -18.87 1.13
CA ALA A 195 4.58 -19.50 1.57
C ALA A 195 4.68 -21.03 1.51
N GLN A 196 5.15 -21.58 0.39
CA GLN A 196 5.34 -23.03 0.21
C GLN A 196 6.34 -23.61 1.20
N ALA A 197 7.51 -22.97 1.38
CA ALA A 197 8.52 -23.41 2.33
C ALA A 197 7.99 -23.41 3.77
N TRP A 198 7.18 -22.41 4.12
CA TRP A 198 6.55 -22.31 5.44
C TRP A 198 5.50 -23.42 5.65
N LEU A 199 4.62 -23.64 4.66
CA LEU A 199 3.62 -24.71 4.69
C LEU A 199 4.29 -26.09 4.79
N ALA A 200 5.39 -26.32 4.06
CA ALA A 200 6.17 -27.54 4.12
C ALA A 200 6.69 -27.84 5.54
N LYS A 201 7.25 -26.81 6.20
CA LYS A 201 7.72 -26.93 7.62
C LYS A 201 6.61 -27.35 8.56
N LEU A 202 5.37 -26.95 8.26
CA LEU A 202 4.21 -27.31 9.06
C LEU A 202 3.57 -28.63 8.61
N GLY A 203 4.03 -29.26 7.52
CA GLY A 203 3.39 -30.43 6.94
C GLY A 203 1.99 -30.17 6.44
N LEU A 204 1.71 -28.96 5.96
CA LEU A 204 0.46 -28.53 5.35
C LEU A 204 0.53 -28.62 3.82
N PRO A 205 -0.61 -28.69 3.12
CA PRO A 205 -0.64 -28.67 1.66
C PRO A 205 0.02 -27.42 1.10
N GLN A 206 0.92 -27.59 0.12
CA GLN A 206 1.70 -26.53 -0.50
C GLN A 206 1.11 -26.05 -1.83
N GLU A 207 -0.01 -26.63 -2.23
CA GLU A 207 -0.64 -26.33 -3.51
C GLU A 207 -1.32 -24.95 -3.47
N ALA A 208 -0.89 -24.09 -4.39
CA ALA A 208 -1.51 -22.77 -4.57
C ALA A 208 -2.72 -22.88 -5.50
N ARG A 209 -3.83 -22.35 -5.07
CA ARG A 209 -4.98 -22.10 -5.93
C ARG A 209 -4.81 -20.75 -6.63
N VAL A 210 -4.93 -20.73 -7.95
CA VAL A 210 -4.87 -19.49 -8.74
C VAL A 210 -6.26 -18.92 -8.88
N LEU A 211 -6.45 -17.71 -8.38
CA LEU A 211 -7.69 -16.96 -8.53
C LEU A 211 -7.45 -15.78 -9.46
N THR A 212 -8.20 -15.73 -10.57
CA THR A 212 -8.14 -14.63 -11.53
C THR A 212 -9.36 -13.74 -11.34
N VAL A 213 -9.12 -12.44 -11.14
CA VAL A 213 -10.17 -11.45 -10.85
C VAL A 213 -10.12 -10.33 -11.87
N GLN A 214 -11.28 -10.01 -12.43
CA GLN A 214 -11.50 -8.87 -13.30
C GLN A 214 -12.08 -7.71 -12.48
N ARG A 215 -11.54 -6.52 -12.66
CA ARG A 215 -12.12 -5.33 -12.03
C ARG A 215 -13.52 -5.05 -12.55
N SER A 216 -14.47 -4.86 -11.66
CA SER A 216 -15.84 -4.47 -12.00
C SER A 216 -15.96 -2.98 -12.38
N GLY A 217 -17.06 -2.62 -13.06
CA GLY A 217 -17.38 -1.26 -13.46
C GLY A 217 -16.73 -0.84 -14.77
N TRP A 218 -17.20 0.34 -15.24
CA TRP A 218 -16.70 0.93 -16.49
C TRP A 218 -15.31 1.54 -16.28
N ARG A 219 -14.35 1.13 -17.10
CA ARG A 219 -12.97 1.67 -17.13
C ARG A 219 -12.48 1.69 -18.57
N PHE A 220 -11.78 2.76 -18.90
CA PHE A 220 -11.14 2.88 -20.20
C PHE A 220 -9.68 3.33 -20.04
N PRO A 221 -8.72 2.63 -20.66
CA PRO A 221 -8.86 1.33 -21.32
C PRO A 221 -9.25 0.21 -20.32
N ARG A 222 -9.79 -0.89 -20.80
CA ARG A 222 -10.23 -2.01 -19.97
C ARG A 222 -9.02 -2.64 -19.27
N PRO A 223 -8.98 -2.72 -17.94
CA PRO A 223 -7.85 -3.29 -17.22
C PRO A 223 -7.76 -4.80 -17.48
N SER A 224 -6.53 -5.31 -17.50
CA SER A 224 -6.29 -6.75 -17.57
C SER A 224 -6.78 -7.46 -16.30
N PRO A 225 -7.25 -8.72 -16.40
CA PRO A 225 -7.50 -9.55 -15.23
C PRO A 225 -6.23 -9.67 -14.38
N TYR A 226 -6.40 -9.75 -13.07
CA TYR A 226 -5.30 -9.88 -12.12
C TYR A 226 -5.34 -11.24 -11.44
N ALA A 227 -4.21 -11.92 -11.35
CA ALA A 227 -4.13 -13.24 -10.75
C ALA A 227 -3.50 -13.19 -9.36
N TYR A 228 -4.01 -14.04 -8.47
CA TYR A 228 -3.54 -14.26 -7.12
C TYR A 228 -3.28 -15.74 -6.89
N ALA A 229 -2.20 -16.05 -6.17
CA ALA A 229 -1.99 -17.38 -5.59
C ALA A 229 -2.52 -17.38 -4.16
N VAL A 230 -3.40 -18.31 -3.86
CA VAL A 230 -4.07 -18.47 -2.56
C VAL A 230 -3.73 -19.82 -2.00
N PHE A 231 -3.20 -19.87 -0.79
CA PHE A 231 -2.94 -21.09 -0.05
C PHE A 231 -3.88 -21.17 1.14
N ASP A 232 -4.72 -22.18 1.19
CA ASP A 232 -5.66 -22.38 2.29
C ASP A 232 -4.92 -23.00 3.49
N VAL A 233 -5.06 -22.42 4.67
CA VAL A 233 -4.47 -22.89 5.92
C VAL A 233 -5.56 -23.27 6.88
N LEU A 234 -5.77 -24.57 7.04
CA LEU A 234 -6.80 -25.11 7.90
C LEU A 234 -6.20 -25.58 9.24
N PRO A 235 -6.91 -25.43 10.37
CA PRO A 235 -6.49 -25.98 11.64
C PRO A 235 -6.32 -27.49 11.52
N ARG A 236 -5.32 -28.05 12.17
CA ARG A 236 -5.18 -29.50 12.24
C ARG A 236 -6.30 -30.08 13.12
N ALA A 237 -7.01 -31.05 12.60
CA ALA A 237 -7.94 -31.86 13.40
C ALA A 237 -7.12 -32.55 14.51
N GLY A 238 -7.32 -32.15 15.75
CA GLY A 238 -6.64 -32.75 16.92
C GLY A 238 -5.72 -31.84 17.74
N SER A 239 -5.49 -30.58 17.34
CA SER A 239 -4.89 -29.61 18.25
C SER A 239 -5.96 -29.07 19.21
N GLN A 240 -6.39 -29.90 20.16
CA GLN A 240 -7.06 -29.38 21.35
C GLN A 240 -6.15 -28.34 22.00
N PRO A 241 -6.72 -27.21 22.51
CA PRO A 241 -5.94 -26.29 23.33
C PRO A 241 -5.31 -27.11 24.44
N ALA A 242 -3.98 -27.01 24.55
CA ALA A 242 -3.33 -27.47 25.77
C ALA A 242 -4.00 -26.69 26.90
N ASP A 243 -4.80 -27.38 27.71
CA ASP A 243 -5.37 -26.83 28.90
C ASP A 243 -4.24 -26.13 29.65
N ASN A 244 -4.30 -24.82 29.72
CA ASN A 244 -3.53 -24.04 30.68
C ASN A 244 -4.10 -24.34 32.08
N ALA A 245 -3.94 -25.58 32.50
CA ALA A 245 -4.06 -25.98 33.89
C ALA A 245 -2.72 -25.66 34.56
N GLY A 246 -2.66 -24.55 35.23
CA GLY A 246 -1.65 -24.27 36.22
C GLY A 246 -0.71 -23.12 35.91
N LEU A 247 -1.09 -21.89 36.28
CA LEU A 247 -0.30 -21.01 37.16
C LEU A 247 -1.21 -19.92 37.71
#